data_dec7470e39e53f8e4cb8daa1e5c1dd31
#
_entry.id   dec7470e39e53f8e4cb8daa1e5c1dd31
#
_cell.length_a   1.000
_cell.length_b   1.000
_cell.length_c   1.000
_cell.angle_alpha   90.00
_cell.angle_beta   90.00
_cell.angle_gamma   90.00
#
_symmetry.space_group_name_H-M   'P 1'
#
loop_
_entity.id
_entity.type
_entity.pdbx_description
1 polymer ?
#
loop_
_entity_poly.entity_id
_entity_poly.type
_entity_poly.pdbx_seq_one_letter_code
_entity_poly.pdbx_strand_id
1 'polypeptide(L)'
;MEFNIRKGFDLRVFILIFIISNIIYFSLFCIANHAINNEMNNAEKISYNKLKKTLKSGDIICSRWNYIDTGYRIFSKYSHIGMVLNIDKKLYILETDPEESFLKDDDTLDVRKAGVHLYSLKERLDEYRGTCFVISYIGDVSQETINKKISENMKGYLEIPFDDNFRNTFLYNYFCKLFGFDVEECDKLFCSVFVSKLLYDTGILDHRFQCAEPGSFINYPGVYTDVKLIKL
;
A
#
# COMPACT_ATOMS: atom_id res chain seq x y z
N MET A 1 -16.11 48.15 9.48
CA MET A 1 -16.29 47.62 8.11
C MET A 1 -16.96 46.27 8.27
N GLU A 2 -18.31 46.27 8.28
CA GLU A 2 -19.10 45.05 8.43
C GLU A 2 -19.17 44.32 7.08
N PHE A 3 -18.56 43.16 7.02
CA PHE A 3 -18.70 42.26 5.87
C PHE A 3 -20.06 41.58 5.93
N ASN A 4 -21.01 42.11 5.19
CA ASN A 4 -22.37 41.60 5.07
C ASN A 4 -22.40 40.40 4.09
N ILE A 5 -22.02 39.20 4.58
CA ILE A 5 -22.13 37.93 3.81
C ILE A 5 -23.58 37.43 3.94
N ARG A 6 -24.52 38.14 3.34
CA ARG A 6 -25.89 37.66 3.08
C ARG A 6 -26.21 37.80 1.59
N LYS A 7 -25.44 37.19 0.73
CA LYS A 7 -25.97 36.76 -0.58
C LYS A 7 -26.32 35.29 -0.43
N GLY A 8 -27.59 35.01 -0.46
CA GLY A 8 -28.10 33.64 -0.36
C GLY A 8 -27.35 32.75 -1.34
N PHE A 9 -26.84 31.68 -0.83
CA PHE A 9 -26.17 30.64 -1.62
C PHE A 9 -27.19 30.09 -2.61
N ASP A 10 -26.96 30.32 -3.91
CA ASP A 10 -27.91 29.87 -4.94
C ASP A 10 -27.84 28.33 -5.00
N LEU A 11 -28.94 27.70 -4.53
CA LEU A 11 -29.07 26.24 -4.51
C LEU A 11 -28.84 25.63 -5.89
N ARG A 12 -29.17 26.34 -6.96
CA ARG A 12 -28.96 25.89 -8.34
C ARG A 12 -27.48 25.78 -8.68
N VAL A 13 -26.68 26.76 -8.23
CA VAL A 13 -25.22 26.75 -8.41
C VAL A 13 -24.61 25.60 -7.62
N PHE A 14 -25.08 25.38 -6.39
CA PHE A 14 -24.62 24.25 -5.57
C PHE A 14 -24.91 22.90 -6.24
N ILE A 15 -26.17 22.71 -6.70
CA ILE A 15 -26.56 21.48 -7.40
C ILE A 15 -25.73 21.29 -8.67
N LEU A 16 -25.48 22.35 -9.42
CA LEU A 16 -24.65 22.26 -10.62
C LEU A 16 -23.19 21.86 -10.31
N ILE A 17 -22.59 22.49 -9.31
CA ILE A 17 -21.23 22.14 -8.86
C ILE A 17 -21.19 20.68 -8.40
N PHE A 18 -22.16 20.25 -7.60
CA PHE A 18 -22.27 18.88 -7.13
C PHE A 18 -22.38 17.88 -8.29
N ILE A 19 -23.22 18.13 -9.28
CA ILE A 19 -23.36 17.27 -10.46
C ILE A 19 -22.08 17.23 -11.27
N ILE A 20 -21.45 18.38 -11.54
CA ILE A 20 -20.19 18.44 -12.30
C ILE A 20 -19.08 17.69 -11.56
N SER A 21 -18.97 17.88 -10.24
CA SER A 21 -17.98 17.18 -9.42
C SER A 21 -18.15 15.66 -9.47
N ASN A 22 -19.40 15.17 -9.41
CA ASN A 22 -19.69 13.73 -9.52
C ASN A 22 -19.37 13.18 -10.92
N ILE A 23 -19.66 13.94 -11.99
CA ILE A 23 -19.32 13.54 -13.36
C ILE A 23 -17.81 13.45 -13.53
N ILE A 24 -17.07 14.46 -13.07
CA ILE A 24 -15.60 14.46 -13.10
C ILE A 24 -15.04 13.27 -12.32
N TYR A 25 -15.53 13.07 -11.09
CA TYR A 25 -15.13 11.96 -10.25
C TYR A 25 -15.35 10.60 -10.93
N PHE A 26 -16.57 10.37 -11.47
CA PHE A 26 -16.91 9.14 -12.16
C PHE A 26 -16.06 8.92 -13.42
N SER A 27 -15.80 9.98 -14.17
CA SER A 27 -14.96 9.91 -15.38
C SER A 27 -13.52 9.55 -15.03
N LEU A 28 -12.93 10.19 -14.01
CA LEU A 28 -11.59 9.85 -13.51
C LEU A 28 -11.51 8.42 -13.00
N PHE A 29 -12.55 7.96 -12.29
CA PHE A 29 -12.66 6.59 -11.83
C PHE A 29 -12.68 5.58 -12.98
N CYS A 30 -13.45 5.84 -14.03
CA CYS A 30 -13.51 4.97 -15.22
C CYS A 30 -12.16 4.93 -15.95
N ILE A 31 -11.49 6.06 -16.12
CA ILE A 31 -10.18 6.16 -16.76
C ILE A 31 -9.13 5.37 -15.94
N ALA A 32 -9.09 5.60 -14.62
CA ALA A 32 -8.16 4.89 -13.73
C ALA A 32 -8.38 3.37 -13.76
N ASN A 33 -9.64 2.91 -13.67
CA ASN A 33 -9.95 1.48 -13.77
C ASN A 33 -9.58 0.89 -15.12
N HIS A 34 -9.81 1.61 -16.22
CA HIS A 34 -9.44 1.12 -17.55
C HIS A 34 -7.91 0.97 -17.68
N ALA A 35 -7.15 1.97 -17.25
CA ALA A 35 -5.68 1.93 -17.26
C ALA A 35 -5.14 0.76 -16.43
N ILE A 36 -5.68 0.56 -15.22
CA ILE A 36 -5.27 -0.51 -14.33
C ILE A 36 -5.61 -1.89 -14.92
N ASN A 37 -6.81 -2.05 -15.49
CA ASN A 37 -7.21 -3.32 -16.09
C ASN A 37 -6.35 -3.67 -17.30
N ASN A 38 -5.97 -2.69 -18.11
CA ASN A 38 -5.04 -2.90 -19.23
C ASN A 38 -3.65 -3.34 -18.73
N GLU A 39 -3.11 -2.71 -17.70
CA GLU A 39 -1.84 -3.11 -17.11
C GLU A 39 -1.89 -4.53 -16.52
N MET A 40 -2.98 -4.87 -15.82
CA MET A 40 -3.19 -6.23 -15.29
C MET A 40 -3.29 -7.29 -16.39
N ASN A 41 -3.95 -6.99 -17.49
CA ASN A 41 -4.09 -7.91 -18.62
C ASN A 41 -2.74 -8.12 -19.34
N ASN A 42 -1.89 -7.11 -19.35
CA ASN A 42 -0.57 -7.12 -20.02
C ASN A 42 0.57 -7.56 -19.09
N ALA A 43 0.35 -7.62 -17.77
CA ALA A 43 1.38 -8.03 -16.83
C ALA A 43 1.82 -9.48 -17.06
N GLU A 44 3.13 -9.73 -17.01
CA GLU A 44 3.67 -11.09 -17.03
C GLU A 44 3.08 -11.91 -15.88
N LYS A 45 2.52 -13.07 -16.20
CA LYS A 45 1.89 -13.95 -15.21
C LYS A 45 2.88 -15.00 -14.74
N ILE A 46 3.15 -15.04 -13.45
CA ILE A 46 4.06 -16.00 -12.84
C ILE A 46 3.35 -16.87 -11.80
N SER A 47 3.53 -18.20 -11.85
CA SER A 47 2.99 -19.07 -10.80
C SER A 47 3.79 -18.94 -9.52
N TYR A 48 3.12 -19.06 -8.36
CA TYR A 48 3.80 -19.02 -7.06
C TYR A 48 4.94 -20.03 -6.95
N ASN A 49 4.76 -21.24 -7.49
CA ASN A 49 5.79 -22.30 -7.46
C ASN A 49 7.07 -21.91 -8.23
N LYS A 50 6.96 -21.13 -9.29
CA LYS A 50 8.10 -20.57 -10.00
C LYS A 50 8.68 -19.37 -9.23
N LEU A 51 7.82 -18.48 -8.79
CA LEU A 51 8.18 -17.24 -8.10
C LEU A 51 8.94 -17.50 -6.80
N LYS A 52 8.49 -18.45 -5.95
CA LYS A 52 9.12 -18.74 -4.66
C LYS A 52 10.60 -19.13 -4.73
N LYS A 53 11.08 -19.54 -5.91
CA LYS A 53 12.51 -19.90 -6.12
C LYS A 53 13.39 -18.68 -6.36
N THR A 54 12.80 -17.56 -6.72
CA THR A 54 13.50 -16.32 -7.09
C THR A 54 13.27 -15.19 -6.11
N LEU A 55 12.26 -15.32 -5.24
CA LEU A 55 11.97 -14.31 -4.23
C LEU A 55 13.11 -14.15 -3.24
N LYS A 56 13.40 -12.90 -2.95
CA LYS A 56 14.46 -12.50 -2.02
C LYS A 56 13.99 -11.37 -1.10
N SER A 57 14.73 -11.16 -0.04
CA SER A 57 14.48 -10.05 0.87
C SER A 57 14.61 -8.72 0.14
N GLY A 58 13.68 -7.82 0.39
CA GLY A 58 13.56 -6.54 -0.32
C GLY A 58 12.59 -6.57 -1.50
N ASP A 59 12.17 -7.75 -2.00
CA ASP A 59 11.08 -7.83 -2.96
C ASP A 59 9.79 -7.31 -2.31
N ILE A 60 8.92 -6.73 -3.12
CA ILE A 60 7.66 -6.15 -2.65
C ILE A 60 6.49 -6.95 -3.20
N ILE A 61 5.53 -7.27 -2.34
CA ILE A 61 4.22 -7.77 -2.74
C ILE A 61 3.23 -6.63 -2.63
N CYS A 62 2.54 -6.34 -3.73
CA CYS A 62 1.40 -5.45 -3.75
C CYS A 62 0.14 -6.27 -3.94
N SER A 63 -0.95 -5.92 -3.27
CA SER A 63 -2.24 -6.54 -3.53
C SER A 63 -3.27 -5.51 -3.97
N ARG A 64 -4.22 -5.98 -4.76
CA ARG A 64 -5.40 -5.23 -5.15
C ARG A 64 -6.63 -6.02 -4.72
N TRP A 65 -7.30 -5.56 -3.71
CA TRP A 65 -8.52 -6.18 -3.20
C TRP A 65 -9.70 -5.88 -4.11
N ASN A 66 -10.56 -6.87 -4.31
CA ASN A 66 -11.73 -6.72 -5.17
C ASN A 66 -12.82 -5.81 -4.58
N TYR A 67 -12.81 -5.62 -3.25
CA TYR A 67 -13.88 -4.97 -2.48
C TYR A 67 -13.56 -3.56 -2.00
N ILE A 68 -12.38 -3.03 -2.31
CA ILE A 68 -12.03 -1.73 -1.77
C ILE A 68 -12.83 -0.63 -2.44
N ASP A 69 -13.29 0.20 -1.53
CA ASP A 69 -13.91 1.49 -1.68
C ASP A 69 -13.41 2.19 -2.94
N THR A 70 -14.34 2.42 -3.84
CA THR A 70 -14.08 2.93 -5.19
C THR A 70 -13.31 4.26 -5.21
N GLY A 71 -13.40 5.05 -4.12
CA GLY A 71 -12.68 6.31 -3.98
C GLY A 71 -11.16 6.17 -3.91
N TYR A 72 -10.66 5.12 -3.27
CA TYR A 72 -9.22 4.92 -3.12
C TYR A 72 -8.52 4.54 -4.43
N ARG A 73 -9.26 3.91 -5.36
CA ARG A 73 -8.74 3.48 -6.67
C ARG A 73 -8.30 4.62 -7.59
N ILE A 74 -8.80 5.83 -7.35
CA ILE A 74 -8.39 7.02 -8.12
C ILE A 74 -6.97 7.43 -7.74
N PHE A 75 -6.58 7.20 -6.49
CA PHE A 75 -5.29 7.62 -5.94
C PHE A 75 -4.22 6.53 -5.99
N SER A 76 -4.60 5.25 -6.00
CA SER A 76 -3.64 4.15 -5.99
C SER A 76 -4.10 2.96 -6.81
N LYS A 77 -3.17 2.36 -7.56
CA LYS A 77 -3.36 1.10 -8.28
C LYS A 77 -3.51 -0.10 -7.34
N TYR A 78 -2.86 -0.04 -6.19
CA TYR A 78 -2.78 -1.09 -5.20
C TYR A 78 -3.44 -0.64 -3.91
N SER A 79 -4.02 -1.58 -3.22
CA SER A 79 -4.72 -1.34 -1.96
C SER A 79 -3.86 -1.66 -0.75
N HIS A 80 -2.86 -2.52 -0.93
CA HIS A 80 -1.99 -2.98 0.15
C HIS A 80 -0.60 -3.34 -0.38
N ILE A 81 0.40 -3.30 0.50
CA ILE A 81 1.80 -3.56 0.18
C ILE A 81 2.53 -4.14 1.40
N GLY A 82 3.44 -5.08 1.15
CA GLY A 82 4.33 -5.66 2.15
C GLY A 82 5.70 -6.00 1.56
N MET A 83 6.71 -6.10 2.41
CA MET A 83 8.07 -6.48 2.02
C MET A 83 8.31 -7.96 2.25
N VAL A 84 8.85 -8.65 1.26
CA VAL A 84 9.29 -10.04 1.36
C VAL A 84 10.58 -10.14 2.17
N LEU A 85 10.62 -11.11 3.05
CA LEU A 85 11.84 -11.55 3.75
C LEU A 85 12.11 -13.01 3.44
N ASN A 86 13.32 -13.33 3.03
CA ASN A 86 13.79 -14.70 2.84
C ASN A 86 14.76 -15.02 3.97
N ILE A 87 14.28 -15.70 5.00
CA ILE A 87 15.04 -16.06 6.20
C ILE A 87 15.17 -17.58 6.23
N ASP A 88 16.38 -18.10 6.20
CA ASP A 88 16.66 -19.55 6.21
C ASP A 88 15.87 -20.33 5.13
N LYS A 89 15.77 -19.77 3.93
CA LYS A 89 15.01 -20.31 2.79
C LYS A 89 13.50 -20.39 3.01
N LYS A 90 13.00 -19.78 4.07
CA LYS A 90 11.56 -19.57 4.30
C LYS A 90 11.17 -18.17 3.90
N LEU A 91 10.04 -18.06 3.22
CA LEU A 91 9.52 -16.79 2.74
C LEU A 91 8.47 -16.25 3.69
N TYR A 92 8.68 -15.03 4.10
CA TYR A 92 7.76 -14.27 4.94
C TYR A 92 7.38 -12.98 4.23
N ILE A 93 6.29 -12.37 4.67
CA ILE A 93 5.92 -10.99 4.34
C ILE A 93 5.82 -10.20 5.63
N LEU A 94 6.48 -9.04 5.65
CA LEU A 94 6.40 -8.07 6.73
C LEU A 94 5.55 -6.89 6.26
N GLU A 95 4.44 -6.68 6.92
CA GLU A 95 3.43 -5.70 6.54
C GLU A 95 2.70 -5.14 7.75
N THR A 96 1.89 -4.12 7.58
CA THR A 96 1.01 -3.60 8.62
C THR A 96 -0.43 -3.68 8.14
N ASP A 97 -1.28 -4.25 9.00
CA ASP A 97 -2.70 -4.46 8.74
C ASP A 97 -3.58 -3.71 9.74
N PRO A 98 -4.79 -3.30 9.34
CA PRO A 98 -5.84 -2.90 10.29
C PRO A 98 -6.26 -4.10 11.13
N GLU A 99 -7.04 -3.84 12.18
CA GLU A 99 -7.71 -4.92 12.91
C GLU A 99 -8.65 -5.67 11.96
N GLU A 100 -8.46 -6.98 11.87
CA GLU A 100 -9.28 -7.86 11.04
C GLU A 100 -9.89 -8.96 11.87
N SER A 101 -11.19 -9.19 11.66
CA SER A 101 -11.92 -10.33 12.20
C SER A 101 -12.37 -11.23 11.07
N PHE A 102 -12.08 -12.50 11.14
CA PHE A 102 -12.51 -13.48 10.14
C PHE A 102 -12.89 -14.79 10.80
N LEU A 103 -13.80 -15.52 10.15
CA LEU A 103 -14.17 -16.87 10.56
C LEU A 103 -13.12 -17.85 10.05
N LYS A 104 -12.65 -18.71 10.94
CA LYS A 104 -11.87 -19.89 10.56
C LYS A 104 -12.78 -20.99 10.05
N ASP A 105 -12.19 -22.03 9.44
CA ASP A 105 -12.91 -23.19 8.91
C ASP A 105 -13.71 -23.96 9.98
N ASP A 106 -13.35 -23.77 11.25
CA ASP A 106 -14.06 -24.37 12.40
C ASP A 106 -15.12 -23.44 13.01
N ASP A 107 -15.55 -22.39 12.29
CA ASP A 107 -16.50 -21.37 12.73
C ASP A 107 -16.04 -20.55 13.95
N THR A 108 -14.78 -20.64 14.35
CA THR A 108 -14.25 -19.75 15.39
C THR A 108 -13.88 -18.38 14.82
N LEU A 109 -14.20 -17.32 15.59
CA LEU A 109 -13.79 -15.97 15.25
C LEU A 109 -12.30 -15.78 15.61
N ASP A 110 -11.48 -15.50 14.61
CA ASP A 110 -10.11 -15.03 14.82
C ASP A 110 -10.05 -13.51 14.67
N VAL A 111 -9.38 -12.84 15.59
CA VAL A 111 -9.21 -11.40 15.59
C VAL A 111 -7.72 -11.09 15.56
N ARG A 112 -7.27 -10.52 14.45
CA ARG A 112 -5.90 -9.98 14.33
C ARG A 112 -5.90 -8.54 14.81
N LYS A 113 -5.00 -8.25 15.74
CA LYS A 113 -4.82 -6.87 16.21
C LYS A 113 -4.24 -6.02 15.09
N ALA A 114 -4.66 -4.76 15.04
CA ALA A 114 -4.08 -3.78 14.14
C ALA A 114 -2.59 -3.56 14.46
N GLY A 115 -1.74 -3.50 13.43
CA GLY A 115 -0.31 -3.27 13.61
C GLY A 115 0.56 -3.98 12.58
N VAL A 116 1.84 -4.08 12.91
CA VAL A 116 2.84 -4.75 12.07
C VAL A 116 2.87 -6.24 12.37
N HIS A 117 2.90 -7.04 11.31
CA HIS A 117 2.89 -8.50 11.38
C HIS A 117 3.93 -9.12 10.44
N LEU A 118 4.47 -10.26 10.87
CA LEU A 118 5.31 -11.12 10.05
C LEU A 118 4.54 -12.41 9.76
N TYR A 119 4.09 -12.59 8.54
CA TYR A 119 3.32 -13.76 8.10
C TYR A 119 4.16 -14.70 7.24
N SER A 120 3.82 -16.00 7.22
CA SER A 120 4.22 -16.89 6.14
C SER A 120 3.69 -16.34 4.80
N LEU A 121 4.59 -16.13 3.83
CA LEU A 121 4.18 -15.53 2.55
C LEU A 121 3.11 -16.36 1.85
N LYS A 122 3.22 -17.70 1.86
CA LYS A 122 2.26 -18.58 1.18
C LYS A 122 0.86 -18.47 1.80
N GLU A 123 0.78 -18.58 3.12
CA GLU A 123 -0.48 -18.48 3.86
C GLU A 123 -1.13 -17.11 3.62
N ARG A 124 -0.33 -16.05 3.71
CA ARG A 124 -0.83 -14.70 3.49
C ARG A 124 -1.33 -14.47 2.07
N LEU A 125 -0.65 -15.00 1.06
CA LEU A 125 -1.11 -14.93 -0.33
C LEU A 125 -2.43 -15.69 -0.55
N ASP A 126 -2.64 -16.81 0.15
CA ASP A 126 -3.89 -17.59 0.07
C ASP A 126 -5.08 -16.86 0.72
N GLU A 127 -4.79 -16.02 1.72
CA GLU A 127 -5.82 -15.20 2.40
C GLU A 127 -6.24 -13.97 1.58
N TYR A 128 -5.38 -13.44 0.71
CA TYR A 128 -5.69 -12.23 -0.04
C TYR A 128 -6.88 -12.44 -0.98
N ARG A 129 -7.94 -11.64 -0.76
CA ARG A 129 -9.15 -11.64 -1.58
C ARG A 129 -9.00 -10.70 -2.77
N GLY A 130 -8.11 -11.03 -3.70
CA GLY A 130 -7.87 -10.15 -4.84
C GLY A 130 -6.72 -10.61 -5.69
N THR A 131 -6.06 -9.67 -6.33
CA THR A 131 -4.94 -9.92 -7.22
C THR A 131 -3.65 -9.48 -6.55
N CYS A 132 -2.65 -10.37 -6.53
CA CYS A 132 -1.34 -10.09 -5.99
C CYS A 132 -0.32 -9.91 -7.10
N PHE A 133 0.60 -8.99 -6.87
CA PHE A 133 1.69 -8.66 -7.78
C PHE A 133 3.01 -8.70 -7.01
N VAL A 134 4.07 -9.03 -7.70
CA VAL A 134 5.43 -8.93 -7.19
C VAL A 134 6.21 -7.88 -7.96
N ILE A 135 7.05 -7.16 -7.24
CA ILE A 135 8.02 -6.22 -7.77
C ILE A 135 9.37 -6.64 -7.22
N SER A 136 10.27 -7.05 -8.10
CA SER A 136 11.55 -7.60 -7.66
C SER A 136 12.56 -6.50 -7.40
N TYR A 137 13.21 -6.57 -6.26
CA TYR A 137 14.31 -5.69 -5.89
C TYR A 137 15.55 -6.01 -6.73
N ILE A 138 16.17 -4.99 -7.34
CA ILE A 138 17.37 -5.11 -8.18
C ILE A 138 18.54 -4.25 -7.70
N GLY A 139 18.38 -3.52 -6.58
CA GLY A 139 19.42 -2.66 -6.05
C GLY A 139 20.59 -3.43 -5.41
N ASP A 140 21.57 -2.68 -4.91
CA ASP A 140 22.88 -3.19 -4.48
C ASP A 140 22.94 -3.66 -3.02
N VAL A 141 21.92 -3.37 -2.20
CA VAL A 141 21.91 -3.80 -0.81
C VAL A 141 21.72 -5.31 -0.72
N SER A 142 22.66 -6.01 -0.10
CA SER A 142 22.60 -7.47 -0.02
C SER A 142 21.45 -7.98 0.85
N GLN A 143 20.94 -9.18 0.54
CA GLN A 143 19.89 -9.81 1.35
C GLN A 143 20.30 -10.00 2.80
N GLU A 144 21.56 -10.31 3.05
CA GLU A 144 22.11 -10.46 4.40
C GLU A 144 22.01 -9.15 5.17
N THR A 145 22.37 -8.03 4.53
CA THR A 145 22.24 -6.68 5.11
C THR A 145 20.80 -6.36 5.43
N ILE A 146 19.87 -6.62 4.48
CA ILE A 146 18.43 -6.39 4.68
C ILE A 146 17.93 -7.22 5.86
N ASN A 147 18.17 -8.53 5.85
CA ASN A 147 17.72 -9.43 6.91
C ASN A 147 18.30 -9.06 8.27
N LYS A 148 19.60 -8.71 8.34
CA LYS A 148 20.24 -8.29 9.57
C LYS A 148 19.59 -7.05 10.15
N LYS A 149 19.44 -5.98 9.35
CA LYS A 149 18.86 -4.73 9.81
C LYS A 149 17.38 -4.87 10.23
N ILE A 150 16.60 -5.66 9.49
CA ILE A 150 15.22 -5.98 9.87
C ILE A 150 15.19 -6.77 11.17
N SER A 151 16.03 -7.79 11.32
CA SER A 151 16.09 -8.62 12.53
C SER A 151 16.47 -7.81 13.78
N GLU A 152 17.46 -6.92 13.66
CA GLU A 152 17.91 -6.05 14.76
C GLU A 152 16.78 -5.10 15.24
N ASN A 153 15.88 -4.71 14.36
CA ASN A 153 14.79 -3.79 14.66
C ASN A 153 13.40 -4.45 14.78
N MET A 154 13.32 -5.76 14.60
CA MET A 154 12.05 -6.50 14.51
C MET A 154 11.12 -6.22 15.68
N LYS A 155 11.65 -6.23 16.92
CA LYS A 155 10.84 -5.96 18.11
C LYS A 155 10.19 -4.57 18.03
N GLY A 156 10.96 -3.54 17.65
CA GLY A 156 10.44 -2.19 17.49
C GLY A 156 9.39 -2.09 16.38
N TYR A 157 9.57 -2.83 15.28
CA TYR A 157 8.56 -2.85 14.21
C TYR A 157 7.24 -3.46 14.67
N LEU A 158 7.28 -4.58 15.37
CA LEU A 158 6.07 -5.28 15.85
C LEU A 158 5.30 -4.48 16.91
N GLU A 159 5.90 -3.46 17.49
CA GLU A 159 5.26 -2.54 18.46
C GLU A 159 4.59 -1.34 17.78
N ILE A 160 4.80 -1.11 16.47
CA ILE A 160 4.21 0.02 15.73
C ILE A 160 2.72 -0.21 15.54
N PRO A 161 1.87 0.70 16.02
CA PRO A 161 0.43 0.60 15.81
C PRO A 161 0.04 0.95 14.38
N PHE A 162 -1.06 0.36 13.93
CA PHE A 162 -1.69 0.74 12.67
C PHE A 162 -2.39 2.10 12.81
N ASP A 163 -2.38 2.89 11.74
CA ASP A 163 -3.15 4.14 11.68
C ASP A 163 -4.61 3.85 11.29
N ASP A 164 -5.48 3.77 12.28
CA ASP A 164 -6.92 3.54 12.08
C ASP A 164 -7.60 4.66 11.28
N ASN A 165 -6.98 5.84 11.25
CA ASN A 165 -7.44 7.00 10.52
C ASN A 165 -6.71 7.20 9.19
N PHE A 166 -6.09 6.14 8.66
CA PHE A 166 -5.19 6.17 7.51
C PHE A 166 -5.75 6.92 6.29
N ARG A 167 -7.06 6.88 6.07
CA ARG A 167 -7.71 7.58 4.94
C ARG A 167 -7.56 9.10 5.08
N ASN A 168 -7.83 9.63 6.26
CA ASN A 168 -7.73 11.06 6.51
C ASN A 168 -6.26 11.48 6.56
N THR A 169 -5.40 10.67 7.19
CA THR A 169 -3.95 10.89 7.21
C THR A 169 -3.38 10.90 5.80
N PHE A 170 -3.77 9.93 4.95
CA PHE A 170 -3.34 9.88 3.55
C PHE A 170 -3.80 11.10 2.77
N LEU A 171 -5.09 11.46 2.84
CA LEU A 171 -5.64 12.61 2.14
C LEU A 171 -5.00 13.91 2.62
N TYR A 172 -4.87 14.09 3.93
CA TYR A 172 -4.22 15.25 4.52
C TYR A 172 -2.78 15.38 4.00
N ASN A 173 -1.99 14.33 4.10
CA ASN A 173 -0.60 14.32 3.65
C ASN A 173 -0.48 14.53 2.14
N TYR A 174 -1.39 13.96 1.35
CA TYR A 174 -1.46 14.19 -0.09
C TYR A 174 -1.72 15.66 -0.42
N PHE A 175 -2.67 16.30 0.26
CA PHE A 175 -2.93 17.73 0.08
C PHE A 175 -1.77 18.59 0.56
N CYS A 176 -1.17 18.28 1.71
CA CYS A 176 0.03 18.99 2.19
C CYS A 176 1.13 18.97 1.13
N LYS A 177 1.43 17.79 0.58
CA LYS A 177 2.42 17.64 -0.49
C LYS A 177 2.06 18.41 -1.76
N LEU A 178 0.79 18.39 -2.16
CA LEU A 178 0.30 19.10 -3.35
C LEU A 178 0.48 20.62 -3.23
N PHE A 179 0.31 21.16 -2.02
CA PHE A 179 0.44 22.59 -1.74
C PHE A 179 1.81 23.00 -1.19
N GLY A 180 2.77 22.07 -1.11
CA GLY A 180 4.14 22.35 -0.65
C GLY A 180 4.25 22.55 0.87
N PHE A 181 3.31 22.04 1.66
CA PHE A 181 3.39 22.04 3.12
C PHE A 181 4.21 20.82 3.60
N ASP A 182 4.90 21.03 4.72
CA ASP A 182 5.58 19.93 5.40
C ASP A 182 4.56 18.94 5.97
N VAL A 183 4.91 17.67 5.90
CA VAL A 183 4.12 16.58 6.46
C VAL A 183 4.76 16.13 7.75
N GLU A 184 4.02 16.19 8.86
CA GLU A 184 4.50 15.72 10.15
C GLU A 184 4.72 14.20 10.16
N GLU A 185 5.76 13.76 10.86
CA GLU A 185 5.95 12.32 11.11
C GLU A 185 4.83 11.80 12.01
N CYS A 186 4.19 10.70 11.56
CA CYS A 186 3.17 10.02 12.34
C CYS A 186 3.78 8.84 13.09
N ASP A 187 3.45 8.70 14.38
CA ASP A 187 3.83 7.55 15.21
C ASP A 187 3.08 6.28 14.79
N LYS A 188 1.95 6.42 14.09
CA LYS A 188 1.14 5.35 13.53
C LYS A 188 1.40 5.23 12.03
N LEU A 189 1.48 4.02 11.54
CA LEU A 189 1.81 3.76 10.14
C LEU A 189 0.73 2.93 9.45
N PHE A 190 0.47 3.23 8.20
CA PHE A 190 -0.26 2.36 7.29
C PHE A 190 0.72 1.69 6.31
N CYS A 191 0.27 0.69 5.56
CA CYS A 191 1.12 -0.26 4.84
C CYS A 191 2.24 0.37 4.00
N SER A 192 1.95 1.39 3.21
CA SER A 192 2.96 2.00 2.34
C SER A 192 3.97 2.88 3.08
N VAL A 193 3.54 3.59 4.12
CA VAL A 193 4.47 4.37 4.96
C VAL A 193 5.37 3.45 5.77
N PHE A 194 4.84 2.32 6.25
CA PHE A 194 5.63 1.30 6.93
C PHE A 194 6.67 0.67 5.99
N VAL A 195 6.28 0.27 4.77
CA VAL A 195 7.24 -0.25 3.79
C VAL A 195 8.29 0.80 3.44
N SER A 196 7.92 2.07 3.30
CA SER A 196 8.90 3.16 3.12
C SER A 196 9.92 3.22 4.26
N LYS A 197 9.44 3.07 5.50
CA LYS A 197 10.33 2.98 6.67
C LYS A 197 11.29 1.80 6.56
N LEU A 198 10.80 0.61 6.23
CA LEU A 198 11.65 -0.58 6.06
C LEU A 198 12.73 -0.37 5.00
N LEU A 199 12.36 0.21 3.86
CA LEU A 199 13.28 0.48 2.75
C LEU A 199 14.37 1.49 3.14
N TYR A 200 14.01 2.51 3.90
CA TYR A 200 14.97 3.47 4.45
C TYR A 200 15.87 2.85 5.50
N ASP A 201 15.32 2.15 6.50
CA ASP A 201 16.07 1.54 7.59
C ASP A 201 17.06 0.48 7.06
N THR A 202 16.70 -0.22 5.99
CA THR A 202 17.59 -1.19 5.33
C THR A 202 18.63 -0.54 4.42
N GLY A 203 18.48 0.74 4.08
CA GLY A 203 19.37 1.47 3.18
C GLY A 203 19.08 1.22 1.70
N ILE A 204 17.91 0.67 1.38
CA ILE A 204 17.43 0.54 0.00
C ILE A 204 17.04 1.92 -0.55
N LEU A 205 16.42 2.75 0.28
CA LEU A 205 16.11 4.15 -0.03
C LEU A 205 16.95 5.08 0.83
N ASP A 206 17.25 6.25 0.30
CA ASP A 206 17.99 7.32 0.97
C ASP A 206 17.10 8.29 1.77
N HIS A 207 15.77 8.16 1.60
CA HIS A 207 14.78 8.96 2.33
C HIS A 207 13.50 8.17 2.59
N ARG A 208 12.72 8.62 3.57
CA ARG A 208 11.39 8.06 3.89
C ARG A 208 10.31 8.82 3.13
N PHE A 209 9.34 8.08 2.60
CA PHE A 209 8.11 8.67 2.08
C PHE A 209 7.08 8.78 3.20
N GLN A 210 6.80 9.97 3.64
CA GLN A 210 5.78 10.25 4.67
C GLN A 210 4.35 10.17 4.12
N CYS A 211 4.21 10.32 2.80
CA CYS A 211 2.95 10.16 2.08
C CYS A 211 3.21 9.29 0.85
N ALA A 212 3.20 7.98 1.05
CA ALA A 212 3.39 7.03 -0.03
C ALA A 212 2.06 6.31 -0.32
N GLU A 213 1.65 6.27 -1.56
CA GLU A 213 0.69 5.28 -2.01
C GLU A 213 1.40 3.92 -2.21
N PRO A 214 0.68 2.79 -2.14
CA PRO A 214 1.30 1.48 -2.36
C PRO A 214 2.03 1.33 -3.70
N GLY A 215 1.71 2.15 -4.70
CA GLY A 215 2.37 2.18 -6.01
C GLY A 215 3.61 3.08 -6.11
N SER A 216 3.89 3.91 -5.11
CA SER A 216 4.98 4.91 -5.19
C SER A 216 6.37 4.31 -5.37
N PHE A 217 6.59 3.10 -4.88
CA PHE A 217 7.90 2.44 -4.91
C PHE A 217 8.22 1.79 -6.26
N ILE A 218 7.19 1.49 -7.06
CA ILE A 218 7.34 0.77 -8.34
C ILE A 218 8.18 1.57 -9.34
N ASN A 219 8.06 2.88 -9.28
CA ASN A 219 8.72 3.79 -10.20
C ASN A 219 10.05 4.35 -9.66
N TYR A 220 10.60 3.76 -8.60
CA TYR A 220 11.89 4.23 -8.07
C TYR A 220 13.02 3.69 -8.96
N PRO A 221 13.68 4.56 -9.73
CA PRO A 221 14.62 4.14 -10.77
C PRO A 221 15.80 3.35 -10.18
N GLY A 222 16.13 2.22 -10.80
CA GLY A 222 17.28 1.40 -10.42
C GLY A 222 17.11 0.56 -9.17
N VAL A 223 15.94 0.60 -8.51
CA VAL A 223 15.68 -0.16 -7.29
C VAL A 223 14.78 -1.37 -7.55
N TYR A 224 13.81 -1.23 -8.43
CA TYR A 224 12.81 -2.26 -8.70
C TYR A 224 12.62 -2.55 -10.19
N THR A 225 12.24 -3.79 -10.49
CA THR A 225 11.86 -4.23 -11.85
C THR A 225 10.39 -3.99 -12.14
N ASP A 226 9.99 -4.38 -13.35
CA ASP A 226 8.60 -4.42 -13.76
C ASP A 226 7.74 -5.33 -12.87
N VAL A 227 6.48 -4.97 -12.80
CA VAL A 227 5.47 -5.67 -12.02
C VAL A 227 5.07 -7.00 -12.69
N LYS A 228 5.01 -8.08 -11.92
CA LYS A 228 4.52 -9.38 -12.37
C LYS A 228 3.29 -9.81 -11.58
N LEU A 229 2.31 -10.36 -12.26
CA LEU A 229 1.08 -10.90 -11.67
C LEU A 229 1.34 -12.30 -11.10
N ILE A 230 1.02 -12.50 -9.82
CA ILE A 230 1.14 -13.81 -9.15
C ILE A 230 -0.12 -14.64 -9.42
N LYS A 231 0.08 -15.85 -9.94
CA LYS A 231 -0.93 -16.89 -10.00
C LYS A 231 -0.74 -17.86 -8.83
N LEU A 232 -1.71 -17.94 -7.97
CA LEU A 232 -1.79 -18.88 -6.85
C LEU A 232 -2.22 -20.27 -7.34
#